data_d716412bc74c3158db1c6ca89127dafd
#
_entry.id   d716412bc74c3158db1c6ca89127dafd
#
_cell.length_a   1.000
_cell.length_b   1.000
_cell.length_c   1.000
_cell.angle_alpha   90.00
_cell.angle_beta   90.00
_cell.angle_gamma   90.00
#
_symmetry.space_group_name_H-M   'P 1'
#
loop_
_entity.id
_entity.type
_entity.pdbx_description
1 polymer ?
#
loop_
_entity_poly.entity_id
_entity_poly.type
_entity_poly.pdbx_seq_one_letter_code
_entity_poly.pdbx_strand_id
1 'polypeptide(L)'
;MLFESMASVALAIAWASLAESRSSTSPSNTPRISKRWLPCADKVRGVNLGSQFIVEPWMAGDEWKSMGCGDSPDEWTCVERLGQDAADAAFRNHWQNWINADDLKQIKSYGLNTVRIPVGFWLKEDLVNAGEHYPRGGLEYLDYIVGNCTELGLYVIMDLHAGPGSQFPKQQYTGHVVDNAGFYTPENYKRAYKFLEWMTERIHTTPAYSKVGMLHVMNEPLHSDNGYAEAANMIANYYPTAWRRIRAREAKLGVKDSEKLHIQYMDETWGSGDPKKNLPETKFAFYDDHRYYKWDPTIATTQEGYISAVCGDNRGGSDTIVGEWSLAVADEVQYSPEFDISNTTANDE
;
A
#
# COMPACT_ATOMS: atom_id res chain seq x y z
N MET A 1 40.33 57.90 5.00
CA MET A 1 41.49 57.25 4.35
C MET A 1 41.14 55.79 4.18
N LEU A 2 41.12 55.41 2.89
CA LEU A 2 41.15 54.11 2.26
C LEU A 2 39.90 53.24 2.33
N PHE A 3 39.27 53.23 1.18
CA PHE A 3 38.36 52.28 0.58
C PHE A 3 39.03 50.92 0.37
N GLU A 4 38.37 49.81 0.63
CA GLU A 4 38.58 48.62 -0.17
C GLU A 4 37.26 47.94 -0.50
N SER A 5 37.08 47.77 -1.76
CA SER A 5 36.00 47.16 -2.52
C SER A 5 36.09 45.63 -2.45
N MET A 6 35.01 44.95 -2.16
CA MET A 6 34.89 43.50 -2.43
C MET A 6 33.98 43.25 -3.62
N ALA A 7 34.61 42.80 -4.68
CA ALA A 7 33.95 42.41 -5.93
C ALA A 7 33.24 41.07 -5.76
N SER A 8 31.96 41.02 -6.16
CA SER A 8 31.15 39.80 -6.32
C SER A 8 31.60 39.07 -7.57
N VAL A 9 32.05 37.84 -7.44
CA VAL A 9 32.30 36.92 -8.54
C VAL A 9 31.02 36.15 -8.83
N ALA A 10 30.36 36.47 -9.94
CA ALA A 10 29.27 35.71 -10.52
C ALA A 10 29.86 34.57 -11.35
N LEU A 11 29.60 33.33 -10.97
CA LEU A 11 29.99 32.13 -11.71
C LEU A 11 28.88 31.78 -12.70
N ALA A 12 29.09 32.12 -13.98
CA ALA A 12 28.22 31.70 -15.08
C ALA A 12 28.63 30.28 -15.51
N ILE A 13 27.75 29.29 -15.31
CA ILE A 13 27.94 27.95 -15.88
C ILE A 13 27.33 27.96 -17.29
N ALA A 14 28.20 27.88 -18.30
CA ALA A 14 27.82 27.72 -19.69
C ALA A 14 27.47 26.24 -19.95
N TRP A 15 26.23 25.97 -20.42
CA TRP A 15 25.84 24.70 -20.98
C TRP A 15 26.36 24.58 -22.42
N ALA A 16 27.33 23.71 -22.61
CA ALA A 16 27.76 23.33 -23.95
C ALA A 16 26.84 22.21 -24.47
N SER A 17 26.06 22.50 -25.50
CA SER A 17 25.27 21.51 -26.23
C SER A 17 26.22 20.71 -27.14
N LEU A 18 26.46 19.45 -26.76
CA LEU A 18 27.05 18.45 -27.64
C LEU A 18 25.92 17.81 -28.46
N ALA A 19 25.88 18.14 -29.73
CA ALA A 19 25.09 17.42 -30.73
C ALA A 19 25.79 16.11 -31.05
N GLU A 20 25.35 15.00 -30.50
CA GLU A 20 25.79 13.68 -30.92
C GLU A 20 24.95 13.18 -32.09
N SER A 21 25.62 12.75 -33.13
CA SER A 21 25.11 12.15 -34.35
C SER A 21 24.27 10.91 -34.03
N ARG A 22 23.00 10.89 -34.47
CA ARG A 22 22.13 9.72 -34.42
C ARG A 22 22.67 8.63 -35.34
N SER A 23 23.33 7.64 -34.77
CA SER A 23 23.50 6.34 -35.42
C SER A 23 22.16 5.60 -35.33
N SER A 24 21.55 5.33 -36.49
CA SER A 24 20.34 4.49 -36.60
C SER A 24 20.73 3.03 -36.41
N THR A 25 20.72 2.58 -35.15
CA THR A 25 20.74 1.15 -34.85
C THR A 25 19.30 0.65 -34.77
N SER A 26 18.97 -0.30 -35.65
CA SER A 26 17.70 -1.06 -35.61
C SER A 26 17.42 -1.59 -34.19
N PRO A 27 16.17 -1.55 -33.70
CA PRO A 27 15.88 -2.09 -32.38
C PRO A 27 16.17 -3.59 -32.36
N SER A 28 17.12 -4.01 -31.54
CA SER A 28 17.37 -5.43 -31.27
C SER A 28 16.10 -6.04 -30.66
N ASN A 29 15.59 -7.07 -31.32
CA ASN A 29 14.39 -7.81 -30.94
C ASN A 29 14.65 -8.83 -29.81
N THR A 30 15.51 -8.48 -28.86
CA THR A 30 15.72 -9.29 -27.65
C THR A 30 14.54 -9.00 -26.70
N PRO A 31 13.80 -10.01 -26.24
CA PRO A 31 12.76 -9.81 -25.24
C PRO A 31 13.38 -9.14 -24.02
N ARG A 32 12.99 -7.91 -23.73
CA ARG A 32 13.35 -7.29 -22.45
C ARG A 32 12.64 -8.12 -21.37
N ILE A 33 13.43 -8.86 -20.57
CA ILE A 33 12.93 -9.47 -19.34
C ILE A 33 12.37 -8.32 -18.51
N SER A 34 11.10 -8.40 -18.14
CA SER A 34 10.47 -7.40 -17.28
C SER A 34 11.26 -7.30 -15.99
N LYS A 35 11.68 -6.07 -15.64
CA LYS A 35 12.32 -5.79 -14.36
C LYS A 35 11.28 -5.47 -13.26
N ARG A 36 9.99 -5.48 -13.61
CA ARG A 36 8.88 -5.12 -12.72
C ARG A 36 8.59 -6.22 -11.71
N TRP A 37 8.53 -7.48 -12.16
CA TRP A 37 8.22 -8.62 -11.32
C TRP A 37 9.46 -9.19 -10.65
N LEU A 38 9.27 -9.84 -9.51
CA LEU A 38 10.29 -10.70 -8.93
C LEU A 38 10.55 -11.90 -9.88
N PRO A 39 11.79 -12.42 -9.95
CA PRO A 39 12.05 -13.68 -10.62
C PRO A 39 11.13 -14.80 -10.10
N CYS A 40 10.64 -15.67 -10.96
CA CYS A 40 9.69 -16.74 -10.60
C CYS A 40 10.20 -17.68 -9.48
N ALA A 41 11.51 -17.77 -9.27
CA ALA A 41 12.12 -18.56 -8.20
C ALA A 41 12.15 -17.83 -6.85
N ASP A 42 11.91 -16.52 -6.82
CA ASP A 42 11.99 -15.74 -5.60
C ASP A 42 10.62 -15.70 -4.91
N LYS A 43 10.62 -16.05 -3.63
CA LYS A 43 9.45 -15.86 -2.78
C LYS A 43 9.33 -14.38 -2.41
N VAL A 44 8.11 -13.89 -2.28
CA VAL A 44 7.83 -12.60 -1.66
C VAL A 44 8.22 -12.69 -0.18
N ARG A 45 9.12 -11.81 0.24
CA ARG A 45 9.52 -11.61 1.64
C ARG A 45 9.52 -10.11 1.86
N GLY A 46 8.59 -9.63 2.67
CA GLY A 46 8.40 -8.20 2.80
C GLY A 46 7.71 -7.78 4.08
N VAL A 47 7.48 -6.48 4.14
CA VAL A 47 6.76 -5.82 5.23
C VAL A 47 5.77 -4.81 4.67
N ASN A 48 4.75 -4.47 5.48
CA ASN A 48 3.90 -3.33 5.21
C ASN A 48 4.59 -2.04 5.67
N LEU A 49 4.46 -0.97 4.90
CA LEU A 49 4.81 0.38 5.36
C LEU A 49 3.60 0.96 6.10
N GLY A 50 3.34 0.41 7.28
CA GLY A 50 2.18 0.72 8.11
C GLY A 50 2.19 2.17 8.59
N SER A 51 1.02 2.77 8.68
CA SER A 51 0.79 4.17 9.07
C SER A 51 1.54 5.23 8.23
N GLN A 52 2.15 4.87 7.09
CA GLN A 52 2.84 5.86 6.24
C GLN A 52 1.86 6.78 5.50
N PHE A 53 0.85 6.22 4.82
CA PHE A 53 -0.12 6.99 4.01
C PHE A 53 -1.56 6.83 4.48
N ILE A 54 -1.80 6.00 5.47
CA ILE A 54 -3.01 5.91 6.25
C ILE A 54 -2.55 5.74 7.70
N VAL A 55 -2.74 6.79 8.49
CA VAL A 55 -2.29 6.76 9.89
C VAL A 55 -3.36 6.10 10.74
N GLU A 56 -2.97 5.03 11.40
CA GLU A 56 -3.84 4.31 12.32
C GLU A 56 -3.42 4.64 13.76
N PRO A 57 -4.25 5.38 14.52
CA PRO A 57 -3.90 5.84 15.87
C PRO A 57 -3.47 4.74 16.84
N TRP A 58 -4.03 3.52 16.72
CA TRP A 58 -3.64 2.39 17.56
C TRP A 58 -2.18 1.96 17.33
N MET A 59 -1.67 2.13 16.11
CA MET A 59 -0.31 1.77 15.71
C MET A 59 0.68 2.92 15.97
N ALA A 60 0.24 4.17 15.73
CA ALA A 60 1.07 5.37 15.73
C ALA A 60 0.67 6.38 16.81
N GLY A 61 0.29 5.90 18.01
CA GLY A 61 -0.37 6.73 19.03
C GLY A 61 0.41 7.97 19.47
N ASP A 62 1.73 7.87 19.66
CA ASP A 62 2.54 9.02 20.07
C ASP A 62 2.74 10.00 18.90
N GLU A 63 2.98 9.50 17.70
CA GLU A 63 3.03 10.30 16.49
C GLU A 63 1.71 11.02 16.26
N TRP A 64 0.58 10.30 16.36
CA TRP A 64 -0.76 10.84 16.21
C TRP A 64 -1.04 12.01 17.15
N LYS A 65 -0.64 11.89 18.41
CA LYS A 65 -0.73 12.97 19.40
C LYS A 65 0.17 14.15 19.02
N SER A 66 1.39 13.87 18.57
CA SER A 66 2.36 14.90 18.19
C SER A 66 1.90 15.71 16.96
N MET A 67 1.15 15.09 16.06
CA MET A 67 0.49 15.73 14.91
C MET A 67 -0.63 16.70 15.32
N GLY A 68 -1.07 16.65 16.60
CA GLY A 68 -2.19 17.45 17.11
C GLY A 68 -3.55 16.80 16.89
N CYS A 69 -3.61 15.57 16.40
CA CYS A 69 -4.85 14.84 16.16
C CYS A 69 -5.56 14.42 17.46
N GLY A 70 -4.82 14.31 18.59
CA GLY A 70 -5.39 14.02 19.91
C GLY A 70 -6.12 12.69 19.95
N ASP A 71 -7.38 12.73 20.40
CA ASP A 71 -8.24 11.55 20.51
C ASP A 71 -9.09 11.29 19.25
N SER A 72 -8.77 11.94 18.12
CA SER A 72 -9.44 11.67 16.84
C SER A 72 -9.25 10.21 16.47
N PRO A 73 -10.33 9.48 16.11
CA PRO A 73 -10.23 8.05 15.83
C PRO A 73 -9.60 7.72 14.47
N ASP A 74 -9.47 8.71 13.56
CA ASP A 74 -9.09 8.52 12.18
C ASP A 74 -8.57 9.82 11.52
N GLU A 75 -8.06 9.71 10.29
CA GLU A 75 -7.56 10.85 9.51
C GLU A 75 -8.64 11.89 9.23
N TRP A 76 -9.83 11.46 8.85
CA TRP A 76 -10.95 12.36 8.58
C TRP A 76 -11.24 13.27 9.77
N THR A 77 -11.44 12.67 10.94
CA THR A 77 -11.77 13.42 12.17
C THR A 77 -10.60 14.31 12.60
N CYS A 78 -9.37 13.88 12.37
CA CYS A 78 -8.20 14.72 12.64
C CYS A 78 -8.18 15.95 11.72
N VAL A 79 -8.41 15.78 10.41
CA VAL A 79 -8.49 16.91 9.46
C VAL A 79 -9.62 17.85 9.80
N GLU A 80 -10.80 17.32 10.17
CA GLU A 80 -11.93 18.13 10.61
C GLU A 80 -11.59 18.95 11.86
N ARG A 81 -10.92 18.32 12.83
CA ARG A 81 -10.51 18.95 14.10
C ARG A 81 -9.49 20.08 13.90
N LEU A 82 -8.45 19.84 13.09
CA LEU A 82 -7.36 20.79 12.90
C LEU A 82 -7.69 21.89 11.89
N GLY A 83 -8.63 21.61 10.99
CA GLY A 83 -8.83 22.37 9.75
C GLY A 83 -7.79 21.99 8.70
N GLN A 84 -8.15 22.13 7.41
CA GLN A 84 -7.41 21.59 6.27
C GLN A 84 -5.93 22.01 6.25
N ASP A 85 -5.63 23.30 6.37
CA ASP A 85 -4.25 23.79 6.22
C ASP A 85 -3.31 23.28 7.33
N ALA A 86 -3.80 23.25 8.58
CA ALA A 86 -3.01 22.75 9.70
C ALA A 86 -2.84 21.23 9.63
N ALA A 87 -3.88 20.52 9.23
CA ALA A 87 -3.81 19.08 9.00
C ALA A 87 -2.83 18.73 7.87
N ASP A 88 -2.92 19.42 6.73
CA ASP A 88 -1.98 19.20 5.60
C ASP A 88 -0.52 19.43 6.01
N ALA A 89 -0.26 20.41 6.90
CA ALA A 89 1.09 20.64 7.42
C ALA A 89 1.55 19.50 8.36
N ALA A 90 0.66 19.01 9.25
CA ALA A 90 0.96 17.93 10.16
C ALA A 90 1.20 16.60 9.42
N PHE A 91 0.35 16.27 8.45
CA PHE A 91 0.50 15.06 7.64
C PHE A 91 1.74 15.11 6.74
N ARG A 92 2.10 16.28 6.17
CA ARG A 92 3.36 16.42 5.43
C ARG A 92 4.58 16.14 6.30
N ASN A 93 4.60 16.66 7.53
CA ASN A 93 5.67 16.36 8.46
C ASN A 93 5.74 14.87 8.79
N HIS A 94 4.60 14.22 9.01
CA HIS A 94 4.50 12.79 9.23
C HIS A 94 5.04 11.99 8.03
N TRP A 95 4.55 12.20 6.81
CA TRP A 95 4.99 11.49 5.61
C TRP A 95 6.48 11.62 5.32
N GLN A 96 7.06 12.77 5.70
CA GLN A 96 8.49 13.03 5.52
C GLN A 96 9.36 12.24 6.50
N ASN A 97 8.87 11.96 7.71
CA ASN A 97 9.70 11.50 8.82
C ASN A 97 9.35 10.09 9.33
N TRP A 98 8.13 9.58 9.10
CA TRP A 98 7.68 8.30 9.66
C TRP A 98 8.45 7.12 9.07
N ILE A 99 8.46 6.98 7.75
CA ILE A 99 9.31 6.03 7.03
C ILE A 99 10.07 6.80 5.96
N ASN A 100 11.37 6.63 5.91
CA ASN A 100 12.26 7.36 5.02
C ASN A 100 13.19 6.43 4.23
N ALA A 101 14.11 6.97 3.43
CA ALA A 101 15.02 6.19 2.60
C ALA A 101 15.97 5.29 3.40
N ASP A 102 16.34 5.67 4.63
CA ASP A 102 17.25 4.86 5.45
C ASP A 102 16.52 3.65 6.03
N ASP A 103 15.24 3.78 6.39
CA ASP A 103 14.39 2.64 6.77
C ASP A 103 14.25 1.64 5.62
N LEU A 104 14.07 2.11 4.38
CA LEU A 104 14.01 1.25 3.21
C LEU A 104 15.34 0.52 2.94
N LYS A 105 16.47 1.17 3.18
CA LYS A 105 17.80 0.53 3.12
C LYS A 105 17.94 -0.54 4.20
N GLN A 106 17.42 -0.27 5.40
CA GLN A 106 17.43 -1.22 6.50
C GLN A 106 16.57 -2.45 6.17
N ILE A 107 15.34 -2.26 5.67
CA ILE A 107 14.48 -3.34 5.17
C ILE A 107 15.24 -4.20 4.15
N LYS A 108 15.91 -3.56 3.19
CA LYS A 108 16.73 -4.27 2.19
C LYS A 108 17.89 -5.03 2.82
N SER A 109 18.54 -4.48 3.85
CA SER A 109 19.68 -5.09 4.53
C SER A 109 19.31 -6.36 5.28
N TYR A 110 18.06 -6.50 5.72
CA TYR A 110 17.52 -7.72 6.32
C TYR A 110 17.22 -8.85 5.32
N GLY A 111 17.54 -8.64 4.03
CA GLY A 111 17.29 -9.63 2.97
C GLY A 111 15.85 -9.65 2.47
N LEU A 112 15.04 -8.68 2.87
CA LEU A 112 13.69 -8.50 2.34
C LEU A 112 13.74 -7.99 0.90
N ASN A 113 12.77 -8.38 0.10
CA ASN A 113 12.72 -8.05 -1.32
C ASN A 113 11.46 -7.31 -1.74
N THR A 114 10.50 -7.13 -0.83
CA THR A 114 9.17 -6.59 -1.11
C THR A 114 8.73 -5.63 -0.03
N VAL A 115 7.99 -4.59 -0.43
CA VAL A 115 7.19 -3.76 0.47
C VAL A 115 5.76 -3.68 -0.05
N ARG A 116 4.77 -3.71 0.86
CA ARG A 116 3.38 -3.37 0.58
C ARG A 116 3.13 -1.96 1.08
N ILE A 117 2.53 -1.12 0.23
CA ILE A 117 2.29 0.29 0.53
C ILE A 117 0.78 0.53 0.58
N PRO A 118 0.19 0.56 1.78
CA PRO A 118 -1.19 0.95 1.99
C PRO A 118 -1.42 2.42 1.64
N VAL A 119 -2.42 2.72 0.77
CA VAL A 119 -2.76 4.08 0.38
C VAL A 119 -4.27 4.32 0.38
N GLY A 120 -4.68 5.54 0.71
CA GLY A 120 -6.05 5.98 0.60
C GLY A 120 -6.39 6.52 -0.80
N PHE A 121 -7.65 6.39 -1.21
CA PHE A 121 -8.11 6.91 -2.49
C PHE A 121 -7.89 8.42 -2.65
N TRP A 122 -7.80 9.16 -1.55
CA TRP A 122 -7.61 10.61 -1.51
C TRP A 122 -6.22 11.08 -1.93
N LEU A 123 -5.24 10.19 -2.11
CA LEU A 123 -3.99 10.54 -2.82
C LEU A 123 -4.25 11.05 -4.23
N LYS A 124 -5.40 10.71 -4.81
CA LYS A 124 -5.92 11.35 -6.01
C LYS A 124 -6.97 12.39 -5.59
N GLU A 125 -6.50 13.56 -5.21
CA GLU A 125 -7.28 14.61 -4.55
C GLU A 125 -8.55 15.03 -5.29
N ASP A 126 -8.57 14.99 -6.64
CA ASP A 126 -9.75 15.29 -7.45
C ASP A 126 -10.89 14.25 -7.32
N LEU A 127 -10.66 13.17 -6.59
CA LEU A 127 -11.69 12.19 -6.21
C LEU A 127 -12.33 12.51 -4.87
N VAL A 128 -11.77 13.42 -4.09
CA VAL A 128 -12.34 13.84 -2.79
C VAL A 128 -13.51 14.78 -3.04
N ASN A 129 -14.68 14.45 -2.51
CA ASN A 129 -15.87 15.27 -2.67
C ASN A 129 -15.85 16.50 -1.74
N ALA A 130 -16.61 17.53 -2.10
CA ALA A 130 -16.82 18.66 -1.20
C ALA A 130 -17.44 18.17 0.13
N GLY A 131 -16.82 18.55 1.26
CA GLY A 131 -17.24 18.12 2.60
C GLY A 131 -16.62 16.83 3.09
N GLU A 132 -15.76 16.18 2.30
CA GLU A 132 -14.88 15.12 2.79
C GLU A 132 -13.58 15.73 3.34
N HIS A 133 -13.10 15.20 4.47
CA HIS A 133 -11.96 15.72 5.22
C HIS A 133 -10.80 14.73 5.15
N TYR A 134 -9.97 14.83 4.12
CA TYR A 134 -8.74 14.03 4.00
C TYR A 134 -7.52 14.93 3.82
N PRO A 135 -6.34 14.50 4.30
CA PRO A 135 -5.11 15.27 4.14
C PRO A 135 -4.67 15.32 2.67
N ARG A 136 -4.02 16.42 2.29
CA ARG A 136 -3.59 16.71 0.91
C ARG A 136 -2.08 16.80 0.80
N GLY A 137 -1.56 16.56 -0.41
CA GLY A 137 -0.13 16.66 -0.71
C GLY A 137 0.65 15.36 -0.50
N GLY A 138 -0.02 14.23 -0.20
CA GLY A 138 0.66 12.96 0.06
C GLY A 138 1.34 12.32 -1.16
N LEU A 139 0.94 12.72 -2.38
CA LEU A 139 1.44 12.09 -3.61
C LEU A 139 2.94 12.28 -3.83
N GLU A 140 3.51 13.42 -3.50
CA GLU A 140 4.96 13.66 -3.63
C GLU A 140 5.79 12.74 -2.72
N TYR A 141 5.28 12.44 -1.53
CA TYR A 141 5.91 11.51 -0.59
C TYR A 141 5.76 10.06 -1.04
N LEU A 142 4.63 9.70 -1.64
CA LEU A 142 4.48 8.39 -2.28
C LEU A 142 5.49 8.22 -3.41
N ASP A 143 5.66 9.24 -4.26
CA ASP A 143 6.66 9.22 -5.34
C ASP A 143 8.07 9.05 -4.81
N TYR A 144 8.39 9.72 -3.72
CA TYR A 144 9.68 9.60 -3.06
C TYR A 144 9.92 8.18 -2.51
N ILE A 145 8.98 7.61 -1.78
CA ILE A 145 9.08 6.25 -1.21
C ILE A 145 9.20 5.21 -2.33
N VAL A 146 8.31 5.26 -3.32
CA VAL A 146 8.31 4.31 -4.44
C VAL A 146 9.59 4.44 -5.29
N GLY A 147 10.09 5.66 -5.48
CA GLY A 147 11.36 5.91 -6.16
C GLY A 147 12.53 5.25 -5.44
N ASN A 148 12.64 5.41 -4.12
CA ASN A 148 13.66 4.75 -3.32
C ASN A 148 13.53 3.22 -3.35
N CYS A 149 12.32 2.68 -3.28
CA CYS A 149 12.09 1.23 -3.45
C CYS A 149 12.61 0.74 -4.81
N THR A 150 12.37 1.50 -5.88
CA THR A 150 12.84 1.18 -7.22
C THR A 150 14.37 1.18 -7.30
N GLU A 151 15.04 2.18 -6.74
CA GLU A 151 16.51 2.27 -6.70
C GLU A 151 17.13 1.11 -5.91
N LEU A 152 16.52 0.71 -4.81
CA LEU A 152 16.95 -0.42 -3.98
C LEU A 152 16.59 -1.78 -4.58
N GLY A 153 15.79 -1.81 -5.66
CA GLY A 153 15.32 -3.05 -6.27
C GLY A 153 14.31 -3.82 -5.41
N LEU A 154 13.59 -3.12 -4.52
CA LEU A 154 12.47 -3.68 -3.77
C LEU A 154 11.24 -3.78 -4.68
N TYR A 155 10.61 -4.96 -4.70
CA TYR A 155 9.30 -5.13 -5.34
C TYR A 155 8.23 -4.40 -4.54
N VAL A 156 7.29 -3.75 -5.22
CA VAL A 156 6.25 -2.97 -4.56
C VAL A 156 4.87 -3.54 -4.88
N ILE A 157 4.11 -3.82 -3.83
CA ILE A 157 2.68 -4.06 -3.87
C ILE A 157 2.00 -2.75 -3.49
N MET A 158 1.30 -2.14 -4.43
CA MET A 158 0.49 -0.95 -4.20
C MET A 158 -0.91 -1.37 -3.78
N ASP A 159 -1.35 -0.91 -2.63
CA ASP A 159 -2.62 -1.36 -2.05
C ASP A 159 -3.61 -0.20 -1.91
N LEU A 160 -4.77 -0.31 -2.59
CA LEU A 160 -5.91 0.54 -2.27
C LEU A 160 -6.50 0.08 -0.93
N HIS A 161 -5.92 0.61 0.12
CA HIS A 161 -6.20 0.21 1.49
C HIS A 161 -7.47 0.86 2.06
N ALA A 162 -7.74 2.10 1.66
CA ALA A 162 -8.94 2.84 2.05
C ALA A 162 -9.72 3.32 0.83
N GLY A 163 -10.94 2.83 0.69
CA GLY A 163 -11.87 3.16 -0.38
C GLY A 163 -12.79 4.33 -0.07
N PRO A 164 -13.37 4.98 -1.11
CA PRO A 164 -14.35 6.06 -0.88
C PRO A 164 -15.54 5.60 -0.07
N GLY A 165 -15.86 6.32 1.01
CA GLY A 165 -17.00 6.04 1.87
C GLY A 165 -16.77 4.91 2.88
N SER A 166 -15.55 4.48 3.09
CA SER A 166 -15.12 3.40 4.00
C SER A 166 -15.69 2.02 3.62
N GLN A 167 -14.83 1.06 3.44
CA GLN A 167 -15.20 -0.30 3.03
C GLN A 167 -15.56 -1.21 4.21
N PHE A 168 -15.23 -0.81 5.45
CA PHE A 168 -15.56 -1.59 6.64
C PHE A 168 -15.95 -0.64 7.79
N PRO A 169 -17.01 -0.95 8.59
CA PRO A 169 -17.42 -0.09 9.70
C PRO A 169 -16.44 -0.21 10.88
N LYS A 170 -16.29 0.88 11.62
CA LYS A 170 -15.53 0.95 12.88
C LYS A 170 -14.03 0.60 12.76
N GLN A 171 -13.46 0.76 11.58
CA GLN A 171 -12.04 0.47 11.31
C GLN A 171 -11.25 1.73 10.98
N GLN A 172 -10.11 1.91 11.65
CA GLN A 172 -9.23 3.07 11.45
C GLN A 172 -8.53 3.03 10.10
N TYR A 173 -8.19 1.83 9.61
CA TYR A 173 -7.51 1.65 8.33
C TYR A 173 -8.32 2.15 7.11
N THR A 174 -9.61 2.44 7.28
CA THR A 174 -10.43 3.03 6.22
C THR A 174 -10.24 4.55 6.07
N GLY A 175 -9.44 5.17 6.95
CA GLY A 175 -9.20 6.61 7.01
C GLY A 175 -10.39 7.42 7.53
N HIS A 176 -11.56 6.81 7.68
CA HIS A 176 -12.76 7.40 8.26
C HIS A 176 -13.57 6.32 8.98
N VAL A 177 -13.59 6.36 10.30
CA VAL A 177 -14.36 5.45 11.16
C VAL A 177 -15.85 5.79 11.06
N VAL A 178 -16.61 4.89 10.49
CA VAL A 178 -18.06 5.03 10.27
C VAL A 178 -18.83 3.91 10.95
N ASP A 179 -20.10 4.14 11.26
CA ASP A 179 -20.97 3.07 11.78
C ASP A 179 -21.45 2.13 10.69
N ASN A 180 -21.60 2.63 9.45
CA ASN A 180 -22.03 1.85 8.31
C ASN A 180 -21.11 2.11 7.12
N ALA A 181 -20.62 1.05 6.50
CA ALA A 181 -19.74 1.13 5.34
C ALA A 181 -20.49 1.73 4.13
N GLY A 182 -19.97 2.82 3.59
CA GLY A 182 -20.57 3.53 2.45
C GLY A 182 -19.94 3.20 1.10
N PHE A 183 -18.91 2.37 1.06
CA PHE A 183 -18.17 2.03 -0.16
C PHE A 183 -19.05 1.39 -1.24
N TYR A 184 -20.05 0.60 -0.86
CA TYR A 184 -20.84 -0.32 -1.70
C TYR A 184 -21.92 0.35 -2.53
N THR A 185 -21.68 1.59 -2.94
CA THR A 185 -22.56 2.34 -3.83
C THR A 185 -21.97 2.47 -5.23
N PRO A 186 -22.79 2.61 -6.29
CA PRO A 186 -22.29 2.83 -7.64
C PRO A 186 -21.35 4.04 -7.76
N GLU A 187 -21.60 5.10 -6.99
CA GLU A 187 -20.78 6.32 -7.02
C GLU A 187 -19.38 6.07 -6.41
N ASN A 188 -19.31 5.44 -5.24
CA ASN A 188 -18.04 5.14 -4.58
C ASN A 188 -17.24 4.07 -5.34
N TYR A 189 -17.89 3.07 -5.92
CA TYR A 189 -17.25 2.14 -6.85
C TYR A 189 -16.63 2.88 -8.05
N LYS A 190 -17.34 3.83 -8.63
CA LYS A 190 -16.83 4.63 -9.75
C LYS A 190 -15.60 5.45 -9.36
N ARG A 191 -15.58 6.02 -8.14
CA ARG A 191 -14.41 6.74 -7.60
C ARG A 191 -13.22 5.79 -7.42
N ALA A 192 -13.43 4.62 -6.83
CA ALA A 192 -12.40 3.60 -6.69
C ALA A 192 -11.84 3.15 -8.04
N TYR A 193 -12.71 2.91 -9.04
CA TYR A 193 -12.24 2.57 -10.40
C TYR A 193 -11.40 3.68 -11.01
N LYS A 194 -11.75 4.96 -10.83
CA LYS A 194 -10.96 6.09 -11.30
C LYS A 194 -9.58 6.15 -10.62
N PHE A 195 -9.52 5.83 -9.33
CA PHE A 195 -8.26 5.70 -8.61
C PHE A 195 -7.40 4.58 -9.21
N LEU A 196 -7.95 3.39 -9.40
CA LEU A 196 -7.24 2.24 -9.97
C LEU A 196 -6.75 2.52 -11.40
N GLU A 197 -7.56 3.15 -12.24
CA GLU A 197 -7.15 3.57 -13.59
C GLU A 197 -6.00 4.59 -13.55
N TRP A 198 -6.08 5.58 -12.69
CA TRP A 198 -5.05 6.59 -12.51
C TRP A 198 -3.75 5.98 -11.97
N MET A 199 -3.84 5.14 -10.94
CA MET A 199 -2.67 4.46 -10.39
C MET A 199 -2.02 3.53 -11.43
N THR A 200 -2.82 2.79 -12.19
CA THR A 200 -2.32 1.96 -13.30
C THR A 200 -1.54 2.80 -14.33
N GLU A 201 -2.09 3.96 -14.73
CA GLU A 201 -1.40 4.86 -15.66
C GLU A 201 -0.09 5.36 -15.05
N ARG A 202 -0.11 5.83 -13.79
CA ARG A 202 1.07 6.31 -13.08
C ARG A 202 2.17 5.26 -13.01
N ILE A 203 1.82 4.02 -12.65
CA ILE A 203 2.74 2.89 -12.56
C ILE A 203 3.44 2.63 -13.91
N HIS A 204 2.72 2.73 -15.02
CA HIS A 204 3.28 2.44 -16.34
C HIS A 204 3.98 3.62 -17.01
N THR A 205 3.70 4.85 -16.57
CA THR A 205 4.24 6.06 -17.23
C THR A 205 5.30 6.80 -16.40
N THR A 206 5.46 6.47 -15.11
CA THR A 206 6.42 7.13 -14.21
C THR A 206 7.60 6.20 -13.94
N PRO A 207 8.83 6.54 -14.33
CA PRO A 207 10.01 5.67 -14.16
C PRO A 207 10.26 5.20 -12.72
N ALA A 208 9.99 6.08 -11.73
CA ALA A 208 10.11 5.77 -10.31
C ALA A 208 9.25 4.56 -9.89
N TYR A 209 8.18 4.24 -10.62
CA TYR A 209 7.25 3.14 -10.33
C TYR A 209 7.60 1.82 -11.04
N SER A 210 8.78 1.70 -11.62
CA SER A 210 9.14 0.52 -12.42
C SER A 210 9.23 -0.78 -11.62
N LYS A 211 9.26 -0.72 -10.30
CA LYS A 211 9.21 -1.89 -9.39
C LYS A 211 7.83 -2.14 -8.78
N VAL A 212 6.84 -1.31 -9.07
CA VAL A 212 5.45 -1.61 -8.69
C VAL A 212 4.91 -2.67 -9.63
N GLY A 213 4.83 -3.90 -9.16
CA GLY A 213 4.42 -5.04 -9.98
C GLY A 213 3.03 -5.58 -9.66
N MET A 214 2.46 -5.18 -8.52
CA MET A 214 1.14 -5.64 -8.07
C MET A 214 0.28 -4.46 -7.61
N LEU A 215 -1.00 -4.53 -7.92
CA LEU A 215 -2.00 -3.58 -7.48
C LEU A 215 -3.14 -4.33 -6.79
N HIS A 216 -3.28 -4.11 -5.48
CA HIS A 216 -4.40 -4.62 -4.69
C HIS A 216 -5.59 -3.68 -4.87
N VAL A 217 -6.74 -4.26 -5.21
CA VAL A 217 -7.90 -3.47 -5.64
C VAL A 217 -8.79 -2.99 -4.50
N MET A 218 -8.71 -3.61 -3.32
CA MET A 218 -9.40 -3.19 -2.09
C MET A 218 -8.95 -4.05 -0.92
N ASN A 219 -8.41 -3.40 0.10
CA ASN A 219 -8.07 -4.00 1.38
C ASN A 219 -9.33 -4.27 2.22
N GLU A 220 -9.38 -5.43 2.85
CA GLU A 220 -10.33 -5.82 3.90
C GLU A 220 -11.74 -5.22 3.75
N PRO A 221 -12.48 -5.57 2.69
CA PRO A 221 -13.87 -5.15 2.54
C PRO A 221 -14.78 -5.98 3.45
N LEU A 222 -16.07 -5.61 3.52
CA LEU A 222 -17.09 -6.42 4.19
C LEU A 222 -17.05 -7.87 3.69
N HIS A 223 -17.25 -8.82 4.59
CA HIS A 223 -17.31 -10.23 4.26
C HIS A 223 -18.66 -10.86 4.64
N SER A 224 -19.04 -11.93 3.93
CA SER A 224 -20.35 -12.56 4.04
C SER A 224 -20.59 -13.22 5.41
N ASP A 225 -19.54 -13.65 6.09
CA ASP A 225 -19.63 -14.31 7.39
C ASP A 225 -20.22 -13.39 8.48
N ASN A 226 -20.10 -12.09 8.30
CA ASN A 226 -20.74 -11.09 9.15
C ASN A 226 -22.17 -10.74 8.71
N GLY A 227 -22.74 -11.47 7.74
CA GLY A 227 -24.09 -11.26 7.25
C GLY A 227 -24.25 -10.09 6.26
N TYR A 228 -23.16 -9.57 5.70
CA TYR A 228 -23.19 -8.46 4.76
C TYR A 228 -23.45 -8.92 3.31
N ALA A 229 -24.58 -8.54 2.77
CA ALA A 229 -24.92 -8.84 1.37
C ALA A 229 -24.02 -8.13 0.35
N GLU A 230 -23.41 -7.03 0.74
CA GLU A 230 -22.50 -6.21 -0.05
C GLU A 230 -21.25 -6.97 -0.50
N ALA A 231 -20.79 -7.93 0.32
CA ALA A 231 -19.66 -8.79 -0.02
C ALA A 231 -19.89 -9.57 -1.32
N ALA A 232 -21.07 -10.16 -1.48
CA ALA A 232 -21.45 -10.84 -2.72
C ALA A 232 -21.50 -9.87 -3.92
N ASN A 233 -21.91 -8.62 -3.68
CA ASN A 233 -21.91 -7.58 -4.71
C ASN A 233 -20.49 -7.24 -5.18
N MET A 234 -19.51 -7.20 -4.28
CA MET A 234 -18.11 -6.97 -4.68
C MET A 234 -17.61 -8.03 -5.65
N ILE A 235 -17.82 -9.30 -5.33
CA ILE A 235 -17.38 -10.42 -6.18
C ILE A 235 -18.09 -10.40 -7.53
N ALA A 236 -19.39 -10.09 -7.54
CA ALA A 236 -20.18 -10.07 -8.77
C ALA A 236 -19.89 -8.84 -9.66
N ASN A 237 -19.62 -7.69 -9.08
CA ASN A 237 -19.60 -6.41 -9.78
C ASN A 237 -18.30 -5.63 -9.64
N TYR A 238 -17.79 -5.44 -8.41
CA TYR A 238 -16.64 -4.58 -8.18
C TYR A 238 -15.35 -5.19 -8.74
N TYR A 239 -14.98 -6.40 -8.34
CA TYR A 239 -13.75 -7.05 -8.76
C TYR A 239 -13.64 -7.26 -10.27
N PRO A 240 -14.68 -7.80 -10.97
CA PRO A 240 -14.60 -7.94 -12.42
C PRO A 240 -14.53 -6.60 -13.15
N THR A 241 -15.15 -5.55 -12.58
CA THR A 241 -15.07 -4.21 -13.18
C THR A 241 -13.72 -3.56 -12.93
N ALA A 242 -13.17 -3.67 -11.73
CA ALA A 242 -11.80 -3.21 -11.41
C ALA A 242 -10.78 -3.86 -12.35
N TRP A 243 -10.87 -5.20 -12.53
CA TRP A 243 -10.04 -5.94 -13.47
C TRP A 243 -10.12 -5.35 -14.88
N ARG A 244 -11.36 -5.19 -15.42
CA ARG A 244 -11.57 -4.63 -16.76
C ARG A 244 -11.00 -3.23 -16.92
N ARG A 245 -11.13 -2.37 -15.90
CA ARG A 245 -10.64 -1.00 -15.92
C ARG A 245 -9.11 -0.93 -15.94
N ILE A 246 -8.45 -1.74 -15.12
CA ILE A 246 -6.98 -1.85 -15.10
C ILE A 246 -6.49 -2.35 -16.46
N ARG A 247 -7.03 -3.46 -16.96
CA ARG A 247 -6.64 -4.07 -18.25
C ARG A 247 -6.92 -3.15 -19.45
N ALA A 248 -8.03 -2.42 -19.43
CA ALA A 248 -8.34 -1.43 -20.48
C ALA A 248 -7.33 -0.26 -20.46
N ARG A 249 -6.90 0.18 -19.25
CA ARG A 249 -5.86 1.22 -19.14
C ARG A 249 -4.53 0.73 -19.66
N GLU A 250 -4.09 -0.47 -19.29
CA GLU A 250 -2.88 -1.10 -19.81
C GLU A 250 -2.92 -1.26 -21.34
N ALA A 251 -4.04 -1.73 -21.88
CA ALA A 251 -4.22 -1.86 -23.33
C ALA A 251 -4.10 -0.51 -24.04
N LYS A 252 -4.70 0.55 -23.49
CA LYS A 252 -4.58 1.92 -24.04
C LYS A 252 -3.16 2.45 -24.03
N LEU A 253 -2.35 2.04 -23.05
CA LEU A 253 -0.93 2.40 -22.93
C LEU A 253 -0.01 1.49 -23.76
N GLY A 254 -0.53 0.46 -24.42
CA GLY A 254 0.24 -0.50 -25.18
C GLY A 254 1.13 -1.40 -24.32
N VAL A 255 0.73 -1.66 -23.07
CA VAL A 255 1.49 -2.48 -22.13
C VAL A 255 1.54 -3.94 -22.63
N LYS A 256 2.74 -4.49 -22.72
CA LYS A 256 2.95 -5.89 -23.13
C LYS A 256 2.58 -6.83 -21.97
N ASP A 257 2.20 -8.06 -22.29
CA ASP A 257 1.86 -9.08 -21.27
C ASP A 257 2.95 -9.27 -20.21
N SER A 258 4.23 -9.20 -20.60
CA SER A 258 5.37 -9.28 -19.67
C SER A 258 5.53 -8.10 -18.72
N GLU A 259 4.75 -7.03 -18.91
CA GLU A 259 4.79 -5.80 -18.12
C GLU A 259 3.46 -5.49 -17.43
N LYS A 260 2.44 -6.33 -17.66
CA LYS A 260 1.13 -6.16 -17.01
C LYS A 260 1.24 -6.30 -15.50
N LEU A 261 0.43 -5.55 -14.78
CA LEU A 261 0.32 -5.65 -13.34
C LEU A 261 -0.27 -7.01 -12.93
N HIS A 262 0.25 -7.56 -11.86
CA HIS A 262 -0.48 -8.53 -11.08
C HIS A 262 -1.60 -7.79 -10.34
N ILE A 263 -2.81 -8.35 -10.33
CA ILE A 263 -3.95 -7.75 -9.65
C ILE A 263 -4.27 -8.63 -8.46
N GLN A 264 -4.32 -8.02 -7.28
CA GLN A 264 -4.53 -8.73 -6.03
C GLN A 264 -5.93 -8.45 -5.47
N TYR A 265 -6.53 -9.46 -4.88
CA TYR A 265 -7.86 -9.46 -4.27
C TYR A 265 -7.78 -10.16 -2.92
N MET A 266 -8.58 -9.74 -1.94
CA MET A 266 -8.73 -10.52 -0.72
C MET A 266 -9.12 -11.96 -1.08
N ASP A 267 -8.54 -12.93 -0.39
CA ASP A 267 -8.79 -14.33 -0.68
C ASP A 267 -10.17 -14.81 -0.17
N GLU A 268 -10.54 -16.04 -0.50
CA GLU A 268 -11.84 -16.59 -0.10
C GLU A 268 -11.95 -16.83 1.42
N THR A 269 -10.82 -16.96 2.12
CA THR A 269 -10.81 -17.14 3.58
C THR A 269 -11.15 -15.87 4.34
N TRP A 270 -11.13 -14.71 3.64
CA TRP A 270 -11.68 -13.46 4.17
C TRP A 270 -13.21 -13.51 4.34
N GLY A 271 -13.90 -14.55 3.83
CA GLY A 271 -15.33 -14.76 4.00
C GLY A 271 -16.21 -14.08 2.95
N SER A 272 -15.63 -13.49 1.90
CA SER A 272 -16.39 -12.87 0.80
C SER A 272 -16.68 -13.84 -0.36
N GLY A 273 -16.19 -15.08 -0.30
CA GLY A 273 -16.20 -16.07 -1.37
C GLY A 273 -15.04 -15.86 -2.35
N ASP A 274 -14.95 -16.73 -3.37
CA ASP A 274 -13.84 -16.68 -4.33
C ASP A 274 -13.91 -15.41 -5.21
N PRO A 275 -12.95 -14.48 -5.06
CA PRO A 275 -12.89 -13.23 -5.83
C PRO A 275 -12.66 -13.47 -7.33
N LYS A 276 -12.04 -14.59 -7.72
CA LYS A 276 -11.77 -14.91 -9.13
C LYS A 276 -12.99 -15.44 -9.88
N LYS A 277 -14.05 -15.83 -9.17
CA LYS A 277 -15.25 -16.50 -9.75
C LYS A 277 -15.84 -15.77 -10.94
N ASN A 278 -15.86 -14.45 -10.95
CA ASN A 278 -16.48 -13.65 -11.99
C ASN A 278 -15.46 -12.82 -12.81
N LEU A 279 -14.16 -13.08 -12.66
CA LEU A 279 -13.15 -12.40 -13.46
C LEU A 279 -13.21 -12.90 -14.92
N PRO A 280 -13.04 -12.00 -15.90
CA PRO A 280 -12.96 -12.40 -17.32
C PRO A 280 -11.76 -13.30 -17.61
N GLU A 281 -10.68 -13.14 -16.87
CA GLU A 281 -9.45 -13.92 -16.96
C GLU A 281 -8.77 -13.91 -15.60
N THR A 282 -8.19 -15.03 -15.20
CA THR A 282 -7.48 -15.18 -13.92
C THR A 282 -5.95 -15.11 -14.04
N LYS A 283 -5.43 -15.01 -15.26
CA LYS A 283 -4.00 -14.80 -15.47
C LYS A 283 -3.56 -13.51 -14.79
N PHE A 284 -2.52 -13.58 -13.98
CA PHE A 284 -2.03 -12.46 -13.16
C PHE A 284 -3.02 -11.96 -12.09
N ALA A 285 -4.01 -12.79 -11.70
CA ALA A 285 -4.85 -12.53 -10.54
C ALA A 285 -4.30 -13.30 -9.33
N PHE A 286 -4.06 -12.58 -8.23
CA PHE A 286 -3.49 -13.11 -7.01
C PHE A 286 -4.46 -12.92 -5.85
N TYR A 287 -4.34 -13.78 -4.86
CA TYR A 287 -5.04 -13.66 -3.58
C TYR A 287 -4.18 -12.91 -2.55
N ASP A 288 -4.82 -12.10 -1.73
CA ASP A 288 -4.27 -11.53 -0.51
C ASP A 288 -4.88 -12.24 0.69
N ASP A 289 -4.05 -12.88 1.49
CA ASP A 289 -4.45 -13.54 2.72
C ASP A 289 -3.90 -12.77 3.92
N HIS A 290 -4.72 -12.57 4.95
CA HIS A 290 -4.35 -11.90 6.18
C HIS A 290 -4.35 -12.91 7.33
N ARG A 291 -3.23 -13.03 8.06
CA ARG A 291 -3.00 -14.08 9.07
C ARG A 291 -2.61 -13.50 10.41
N TYR A 292 -3.62 -13.30 11.23
CA TYR A 292 -3.49 -12.83 12.59
C TYR A 292 -3.98 -13.90 13.57
N TYR A 293 -3.09 -14.82 13.94
CA TYR A 293 -3.41 -15.97 14.78
C TYR A 293 -3.95 -15.59 16.16
N LYS A 294 -3.67 -14.39 16.65
CA LYS A 294 -4.16 -13.87 17.93
C LYS A 294 -5.69 -13.84 18.05
N TRP A 295 -6.39 -13.81 16.91
CA TRP A 295 -7.85 -13.76 16.88
C TRP A 295 -8.51 -15.14 16.83
N ASP A 296 -7.73 -16.23 16.74
CA ASP A 296 -8.25 -17.60 16.74
C ASP A 296 -8.26 -18.16 18.17
N PRO A 297 -9.45 -18.27 18.81
CA PRO A 297 -9.56 -18.74 20.20
C PRO A 297 -9.20 -20.21 20.38
N THR A 298 -8.99 -20.96 19.30
CA THR A 298 -8.59 -22.38 19.35
C THR A 298 -7.07 -22.55 19.44
N ILE A 299 -6.30 -21.49 19.19
CA ILE A 299 -4.85 -21.51 19.28
C ILE A 299 -4.45 -21.16 20.72
N ALA A 300 -3.64 -22.04 21.33
CA ALA A 300 -3.11 -21.76 22.65
C ALA A 300 -2.24 -20.49 22.62
N THR A 301 -2.47 -19.58 23.56
CA THR A 301 -1.77 -18.30 23.69
C THR A 301 -0.36 -18.48 24.27
N THR A 302 0.41 -19.41 23.70
CA THR A 302 1.80 -19.71 24.03
C THR A 302 2.66 -19.63 22.78
N GLN A 303 3.96 -19.44 22.94
CA GLN A 303 4.89 -19.44 21.80
C GLN A 303 4.79 -20.75 21.00
N GLU A 304 4.74 -21.90 21.67
CA GLU A 304 4.60 -23.20 21.01
C GLU A 304 3.26 -23.32 20.26
N GLY A 305 2.18 -22.77 20.82
CA GLY A 305 0.85 -22.73 20.19
C GLY A 305 0.89 -21.94 18.87
N TYR A 306 1.46 -20.75 18.89
CA TYR A 306 1.61 -19.92 17.68
C TYR A 306 2.56 -20.55 16.66
N ILE A 307 3.72 -21.08 17.07
CA ILE A 307 4.64 -21.79 16.18
C ILE A 307 3.93 -22.99 15.54
N SER A 308 3.22 -23.79 16.34
CA SER A 308 2.48 -24.94 15.82
C SER A 308 1.42 -24.52 14.80
N ALA A 309 0.66 -23.44 15.07
CA ALA A 309 -0.35 -22.92 14.17
C ALA A 309 0.28 -22.43 12.85
N VAL A 310 1.35 -21.63 12.92
CA VAL A 310 2.04 -21.10 11.73
C VAL A 310 2.66 -22.24 10.90
N CYS A 311 3.37 -23.16 11.54
CA CYS A 311 4.00 -24.29 10.84
C CYS A 311 2.99 -25.30 10.28
N GLY A 312 1.83 -25.41 10.90
CA GLY A 312 0.73 -26.27 10.44
C GLY A 312 -0.15 -25.63 9.36
N ASP A 313 -0.05 -24.31 9.17
CA ASP A 313 -0.88 -23.60 8.22
C ASP A 313 -0.39 -23.83 6.78
N ASN A 314 -1.22 -24.49 6.01
CA ASN A 314 -0.98 -24.79 4.60
C ASN A 314 -2.06 -24.23 3.68
N ARG A 315 -2.83 -23.24 4.17
CA ARG A 315 -3.76 -22.48 3.32
C ARG A 315 -3.01 -21.74 2.22
N GLY A 316 -3.66 -21.58 1.12
CA GLY A 316 -3.14 -20.86 -0.02
C GLY A 316 -2.49 -21.75 -1.07
N GLY A 317 -2.50 -21.26 -2.26
CA GLY A 317 -1.92 -21.88 -3.45
C GLY A 317 -0.72 -21.10 -3.98
N SER A 318 -0.28 -21.44 -5.17
CA SER A 318 0.86 -20.78 -5.83
C SER A 318 0.64 -19.29 -6.15
N ASP A 319 -0.61 -18.83 -6.14
CA ASP A 319 -1.02 -17.46 -6.46
C ASP A 319 -1.55 -16.70 -5.23
N THR A 320 -1.24 -17.18 -4.02
CA THR A 320 -1.57 -16.52 -2.75
C THR A 320 -0.34 -15.84 -2.17
N ILE A 321 -0.51 -14.61 -1.69
CA ILE A 321 0.46 -13.85 -0.91
C ILE A 321 -0.18 -13.54 0.42
N VAL A 322 0.54 -13.80 1.52
CA VAL A 322 0.15 -13.29 2.82
C VAL A 322 0.54 -11.82 2.87
N GLY A 323 -0.43 -10.94 2.64
CA GLY A 323 -0.21 -9.49 2.58
C GLY A 323 -0.11 -8.85 3.95
N GLU A 324 -0.74 -9.48 4.96
CA GLU A 324 -0.63 -9.01 6.34
C GLU A 324 -0.47 -10.18 7.32
N TRP A 325 0.43 -9.99 8.26
CA TRP A 325 0.66 -10.89 9.38
C TRP A 325 1.36 -10.13 10.51
N SER A 326 1.33 -10.66 11.70
CA SER A 326 2.11 -10.11 12.81
C SER A 326 2.49 -11.19 13.80
N LEU A 327 3.52 -10.88 14.61
CA LEU A 327 3.90 -11.67 15.79
C LEU A 327 3.09 -11.25 17.03
N ALA A 328 2.12 -10.34 16.89
CA ALA A 328 1.30 -9.89 18.00
C ALA A 328 0.52 -11.07 18.61
N VAL A 329 0.56 -11.17 19.91
CA VAL A 329 -0.24 -12.09 20.71
C VAL A 329 -1.53 -11.40 21.17
N ALA A 330 -2.50 -12.19 21.66
CA ALA A 330 -3.70 -11.62 22.27
C ALA A 330 -3.34 -10.68 23.42
N ASP A 331 -4.10 -9.59 23.60
CA ASP A 331 -3.77 -8.54 24.57
C ASP A 331 -3.67 -9.04 26.00
N GLU A 332 -4.52 -10.00 26.40
CA GLU A 332 -4.48 -10.65 27.69
C GLU A 332 -3.20 -11.46 27.96
N VAL A 333 -2.48 -11.86 26.91
CA VAL A 333 -1.21 -12.56 26.98
C VAL A 333 -0.04 -11.59 26.94
N GLN A 334 -0.13 -10.57 26.09
CA GLN A 334 0.93 -9.57 25.90
C GLN A 334 1.32 -8.85 27.19
N TYR A 335 0.37 -8.67 28.11
CA TYR A 335 0.57 -8.03 29.41
C TYR A 335 0.65 -9.03 30.56
N SER A 336 0.70 -10.34 30.29
CA SER A 336 0.84 -11.34 31.34
C SER A 336 2.30 -11.40 31.82
N PRO A 337 2.55 -11.66 33.13
CA PRO A 337 3.91 -11.80 33.66
C PRO A 337 4.70 -12.97 33.04
N GLU A 338 4.01 -13.93 32.44
CA GLU A 338 4.61 -15.11 31.81
C GLU A 338 5.11 -14.80 30.38
N PHE A 339 4.63 -13.69 29.77
CA PHE A 339 5.06 -13.23 28.46
C PHE A 339 6.11 -12.12 28.59
N ASP A 340 7.33 -12.52 28.94
CA ASP A 340 8.45 -11.59 29.09
C ASP A 340 9.17 -11.39 27.75
N ILE A 341 8.78 -10.34 27.02
CA ILE A 341 9.42 -9.94 25.75
C ILE A 341 10.91 -9.65 25.92
N SER A 342 11.38 -9.31 27.15
CA SER A 342 12.78 -9.01 27.40
C SER A 342 13.69 -10.24 27.33
N ASN A 343 13.11 -11.43 27.37
CA ASN A 343 13.84 -12.72 27.28
C ASN A 343 13.86 -13.32 25.86
N THR A 344 13.19 -12.73 24.89
CA THR A 344 13.39 -13.09 23.48
C THR A 344 14.76 -12.60 23.06
N THR A 345 15.73 -13.50 23.00
CA THR A 345 17.03 -13.21 22.42
C THR A 345 16.86 -13.07 20.91
N ALA A 346 17.64 -12.18 20.29
CA ALA A 346 17.62 -11.92 18.83
C ALA A 346 17.94 -13.16 17.96
N ASN A 347 18.01 -14.34 18.56
CA ASN A 347 18.24 -15.63 17.90
C ASN A 347 16.96 -16.48 17.79
N ASP A 348 15.83 -15.99 18.33
CA ASP A 348 14.53 -16.69 18.31
C ASP A 348 13.57 -16.05 17.26
N GLU A 349 14.08 -15.14 16.40
CA GLU A 349 13.36 -14.54 15.28
C GLU A 349 13.45 -15.37 13.99
#